data_a5059a0885de4555b35acd6d925bbaad
#
_entry.id   a5059a0885de4555b35acd6d925bbaad
#
_cell.length_a   1.000
_cell.length_b   1.000
_cell.length_c   1.000
_cell.angle_alpha   90.00
_cell.angle_beta   90.00
_cell.angle_gamma   90.00
#
_symmetry.space_group_name_H-M   'P 1'
#
loop_
_entity.id
_entity.type
_entity.pdbx_description
1 polymer ?
#
loop_
_entity_poly.entity_id
_entity_poly.type
_entity_poly.pdbx_seq_one_letter_code
_entity_poly.pdbx_strand_id
1 'polypeptide(L)'
;MATSGTVAFEPSITQCIEEAYERCNVQLTSGYSLKTALFSLNILFSEWGNRGIHFWSVSNTNIYINSGQNTYDIYKSAAARGSDTVNPARSDASSTFIYNATDILTTSYRSDDGTTDQSDIILTKIDRSTYAALTNKESQGVPSQFWIQRFINKTTITTYITPGSS
;
A
#
# COMPACT_ATOMS: atom_id res chain seq x y z
N MET A 1 33.28 -30.56 7.26
CA MET A 1 32.03 -30.27 7.98
C MET A 1 31.18 -29.43 7.06
N ALA A 2 30.04 -29.97 6.66
CA ALA A 2 29.07 -29.16 5.88
C ALA A 2 28.38 -28.21 6.86
N THR A 3 28.57 -26.91 6.69
CA THR A 3 27.78 -25.90 7.37
C THR A 3 26.40 -25.88 6.73
N SER A 4 25.34 -26.14 7.49
CA SER A 4 23.98 -25.93 7.02
C SER A 4 23.82 -24.44 6.69
N GLY A 5 23.69 -24.11 5.41
CA GLY A 5 23.74 -22.74 4.89
C GLY A 5 22.50 -21.91 5.10
N THR A 6 21.61 -22.21 6.05
CA THR A 6 20.43 -21.41 6.34
C THR A 6 20.60 -20.70 7.68
N VAL A 7 20.87 -19.40 7.60
CA VAL A 7 20.90 -18.48 8.77
C VAL A 7 19.51 -17.89 9.04
N ALA A 8 18.52 -18.22 8.22
CA ALA A 8 17.16 -17.71 8.36
C ALA A 8 16.42 -18.48 9.46
N PHE A 9 16.18 -17.80 10.57
CA PHE A 9 15.26 -18.25 11.60
C PHE A 9 13.85 -17.75 11.25
N GLU A 10 13.01 -18.65 10.77
CA GLU A 10 11.61 -18.34 10.36
C GLU A 10 10.63 -19.14 11.23
N PRO A 11 10.36 -18.72 12.47
CA PRO A 11 9.38 -19.38 13.32
C PRO A 11 7.97 -19.17 12.75
N SER A 12 7.15 -20.22 12.77
CA SER A 12 5.72 -20.08 12.46
C SER A 12 5.02 -19.29 13.56
N ILE A 13 3.91 -18.61 13.20
CA ILE A 13 3.09 -17.87 14.18
C ILE A 13 2.62 -18.80 15.29
N THR A 14 2.29 -20.04 14.97
CA THR A 14 1.89 -21.06 15.96
C THR A 14 3.01 -21.32 16.97
N GLN A 15 4.25 -21.52 16.53
CA GLN A 15 5.41 -21.70 17.39
C GLN A 15 5.67 -20.49 18.29
N CYS A 16 5.49 -19.28 17.77
CA CYS A 16 5.60 -18.05 18.58
C CYS A 16 4.55 -18.00 19.68
N ILE A 17 3.33 -18.43 19.39
CA ILE A 17 2.23 -18.48 20.37
C ILE A 17 2.50 -19.57 21.41
N GLU A 18 2.93 -20.76 21.00
CA GLU A 18 3.29 -21.86 21.89
C GLU A 18 4.40 -21.44 22.86
N GLU A 19 5.47 -20.85 22.36
CA GLU A 19 6.56 -20.31 23.18
C GLU A 19 6.06 -19.25 24.19
N ALA A 20 5.14 -18.36 23.75
CA ALA A 20 4.56 -17.34 24.64
C ALA A 20 3.75 -17.99 25.78
N TYR A 21 2.98 -19.04 25.48
CA TYR A 21 2.24 -19.79 26.50
C TYR A 21 3.16 -20.53 27.47
N GLU A 22 4.23 -21.16 26.96
CA GLU A 22 5.23 -21.83 27.81
C GLU A 22 5.91 -20.84 28.78
N ARG A 23 6.27 -19.65 28.31
CA ARG A 23 6.83 -18.58 29.17
C ARG A 23 5.86 -18.12 30.26
N CYS A 24 4.57 -18.19 29.99
CA CYS A 24 3.53 -17.91 30.97
C CYS A 24 3.22 -19.12 31.87
N ASN A 25 3.94 -20.25 31.71
CA ASN A 25 3.70 -21.52 32.40
C ASN A 25 2.26 -22.05 32.21
N VAL A 26 1.69 -21.83 31.03
CA VAL A 26 0.35 -22.28 30.65
C VAL A 26 0.48 -23.21 29.45
N GLN A 27 -0.13 -24.39 29.50
CA GLN A 27 -0.15 -25.31 28.37
C GLN A 27 -1.27 -24.94 27.38
N LEU A 28 -0.94 -24.95 26.09
CA LEU A 28 -1.90 -24.77 25.01
C LEU A 28 -2.71 -26.07 24.82
N THR A 29 -3.84 -26.20 25.50
CA THR A 29 -4.58 -27.48 25.55
C THR A 29 -5.74 -27.58 24.55
N SER A 30 -6.11 -26.51 23.87
CA SER A 30 -7.24 -26.55 22.93
C SER A 30 -7.07 -25.62 21.73
N GLY A 31 -7.66 -26.01 20.59
CA GLY A 31 -7.71 -25.18 19.39
C GLY A 31 -8.47 -23.85 19.57
N TYR A 32 -9.31 -23.75 20.61
CA TYR A 32 -9.97 -22.50 21.00
C TYR A 32 -8.97 -21.48 21.55
N SER A 33 -8.05 -21.92 22.42
CA SER A 33 -6.99 -21.05 22.96
C SER A 33 -6.09 -20.51 21.87
N LEU A 34 -5.76 -21.33 20.87
CA LEU A 34 -4.97 -20.91 19.71
C LEU A 34 -5.71 -19.85 18.88
N LYS A 35 -7.01 -20.04 18.62
CA LYS A 35 -7.82 -19.05 17.88
C LYS A 35 -7.91 -17.71 18.61
N THR A 36 -8.08 -17.75 19.93
CA THR A 36 -8.14 -16.54 20.76
C THR A 36 -6.79 -15.81 20.75
N ALA A 37 -5.68 -16.53 20.84
CA ALA A 37 -4.34 -15.97 20.76
C ALA A 37 -4.05 -15.34 19.40
N LEU A 38 -4.41 -16.01 18.30
CA LEU A 38 -4.32 -15.46 16.95
C LEU A 38 -5.14 -14.19 16.78
N PHE A 39 -6.37 -14.17 17.32
CA PHE A 39 -7.21 -12.97 17.27
C PHE A 39 -6.57 -11.80 18.03
N SER A 40 -6.04 -12.05 19.23
CA SER A 40 -5.34 -11.04 20.04
C SER A 40 -4.08 -10.53 19.34
N LEU A 41 -3.34 -11.40 18.67
CA LEU A 41 -2.17 -11.03 17.88
C LEU A 41 -2.54 -10.13 16.69
N ASN A 42 -3.63 -10.43 15.99
CA ASN A 42 -4.13 -9.60 14.90
C ASN A 42 -4.57 -8.21 15.37
N ILE A 43 -5.18 -8.12 16.57
CA ILE A 43 -5.50 -6.82 17.18
C ILE A 43 -4.21 -6.05 17.48
N LEU A 44 -3.20 -6.71 18.05
CA LEU A 44 -1.91 -6.08 18.35
C LEU A 44 -1.23 -5.56 17.09
N PHE A 45 -1.20 -6.32 16.01
CA PHE A 45 -0.66 -5.86 14.72
C PHE A 45 -1.43 -4.68 14.15
N SER A 46 -2.76 -4.67 14.28
CA SER A 46 -3.60 -3.55 13.87
C SER A 46 -3.29 -2.29 14.70
N GLU A 47 -3.08 -2.45 16.00
CA GLU A 47 -2.69 -1.35 16.87
C GLU A 47 -1.30 -0.81 16.50
N TRP A 48 -0.33 -1.68 16.23
CA TRP A 48 1.00 -1.26 15.78
C TRP A 48 0.93 -0.51 14.44
N GLY A 49 0.12 -0.98 13.51
CA GLY A 49 -0.15 -0.27 12.25
C GLY A 49 -0.67 1.15 12.50
N ASN A 50 -1.60 1.32 13.44
CA ASN A 50 -2.13 2.65 13.80
C ASN A 50 -1.08 3.56 14.48
N ARG A 51 -0.09 2.98 15.14
CA ARG A 51 1.05 3.71 15.73
C ARG A 51 2.17 4.02 14.73
N GLY A 52 2.00 3.66 13.46
CA GLY A 52 2.99 3.92 12.41
C GLY A 52 4.08 2.85 12.29
N ILE A 53 3.92 1.70 12.94
CA ILE A 53 4.84 0.57 12.83
C ILE A 53 4.29 -0.39 11.77
N HIS A 54 4.75 -0.28 10.53
CA HIS A 54 4.22 -1.07 9.39
C HIS A 54 5.29 -1.72 8.52
N PHE A 55 6.46 -2.02 9.06
CA PHE A 55 7.57 -2.57 8.28
C PHE A 55 7.21 -3.82 7.48
N TRP A 56 6.31 -4.65 8.00
CA TRP A 56 5.84 -5.88 7.33
C TRP A 56 4.72 -5.67 6.31
N SER A 57 4.11 -4.47 6.28
CA SER A 57 2.99 -4.15 5.39
C SER A 57 3.33 -3.12 4.32
N VAL A 58 4.56 -2.62 4.30
CA VAL A 58 5.02 -1.67 3.29
C VAL A 58 5.49 -2.42 2.05
N SER A 59 4.94 -2.08 0.92
CA SER A 59 5.38 -2.57 -0.38
C SER A 59 5.53 -1.41 -1.36
N ASN A 60 6.48 -1.54 -2.27
CA ASN A 60 6.63 -0.61 -3.38
C ASN A 60 5.85 -1.13 -4.59
N THR A 61 5.13 -0.25 -5.24
CA THR A 61 4.44 -0.56 -6.49
C THR A 61 4.48 0.63 -7.43
N ASN A 62 4.57 0.36 -8.73
CA ASN A 62 4.49 1.39 -9.75
C ASN A 62 3.03 1.52 -10.21
N ILE A 63 2.57 2.75 -10.39
CA ILE A 63 1.27 3.05 -10.97
C ILE A 63 1.50 3.67 -12.34
N TYR A 64 0.95 3.04 -13.37
CA TYR A 64 0.99 3.58 -14.73
C TYR A 64 0.09 4.80 -14.82
N ILE A 65 0.65 5.91 -15.29
CA ILE A 65 -0.01 7.20 -15.37
C ILE A 65 -0.39 7.49 -16.81
N ASN A 66 -1.67 7.80 -17.04
CA ASN A 66 -2.15 8.22 -18.35
C ASN A 66 -2.20 9.75 -18.45
N SER A 67 -1.86 10.28 -19.60
CA SER A 67 -2.05 11.71 -19.90
C SER A 67 -3.51 12.10 -19.77
N GLY A 68 -3.78 13.22 -19.10
CA GLY A 68 -5.12 13.72 -18.86
C GLY A 68 -5.90 13.06 -17.72
N GLN A 69 -5.33 12.04 -17.08
CA GLN A 69 -5.93 11.36 -15.94
C GLN A 69 -5.25 11.79 -14.65
N ASN A 70 -5.99 12.38 -13.72
CA ASN A 70 -5.46 12.83 -12.42
C ASN A 70 -5.89 11.94 -11.24
N THR A 71 -6.78 10.98 -11.46
CA THR A 71 -7.36 10.17 -10.39
C THR A 71 -7.11 8.69 -10.65
N TYR A 72 -6.62 7.98 -9.63
CA TYR A 72 -6.27 6.56 -9.69
C TYR A 72 -6.87 5.83 -8.49
N ASP A 73 -7.66 4.79 -8.75
CA ASP A 73 -8.34 4.01 -7.73
C ASP A 73 -7.63 2.68 -7.48
N ILE A 74 -7.17 2.48 -6.25
CA ILE A 74 -6.61 1.22 -5.77
C ILE A 74 -7.69 0.51 -4.96
N TYR A 75 -8.26 -0.55 -5.49
CA TYR A 75 -9.30 -1.32 -4.82
C TYR A 75 -8.72 -2.31 -3.81
N LYS A 76 -9.45 -2.62 -2.76
CA LYS A 76 -9.02 -3.63 -1.76
C LYS A 76 -8.94 -5.04 -2.33
N SER A 77 -9.74 -5.34 -3.36
CA SER A 77 -9.74 -6.64 -4.04
C SER A 77 -10.38 -6.53 -5.42
N ALA A 78 -10.20 -7.56 -6.25
CA ALA A 78 -10.86 -7.66 -7.55
C ALA A 78 -12.40 -7.65 -7.41
N ALA A 79 -12.94 -8.27 -6.36
CA ALA A 79 -14.38 -8.25 -6.06
C ALA A 79 -14.86 -6.84 -5.70
N ALA A 80 -14.07 -6.06 -4.96
CA ALA A 80 -14.40 -4.67 -4.61
C ALA A 80 -14.36 -3.74 -5.83
N ARG A 81 -13.51 -4.04 -6.83
CA ARG A 81 -13.48 -3.32 -8.12
C ARG A 81 -14.70 -3.62 -8.97
N GLY A 82 -15.16 -4.87 -8.98
CA GLY A 82 -16.24 -5.32 -9.86
C GLY A 82 -15.93 -5.04 -11.33
N SER A 83 -16.83 -4.35 -12.03
CA SER A 83 -16.70 -3.98 -13.45
C SER A 83 -16.18 -2.53 -13.64
N ASP A 84 -15.70 -1.85 -12.60
CA ASP A 84 -15.18 -0.49 -12.74
C ASP A 84 -13.89 -0.49 -13.57
N THR A 85 -13.91 0.24 -14.66
CA THR A 85 -12.79 0.41 -15.61
C THR A 85 -12.38 1.86 -15.81
N VAL A 86 -13.02 2.80 -15.09
CA VAL A 86 -12.84 4.23 -15.36
C VAL A 86 -11.47 4.70 -14.89
N ASN A 87 -11.12 4.48 -13.62
CA ASN A 87 -9.89 4.99 -13.04
C ASN A 87 -9.10 3.95 -12.22
N PRO A 88 -9.14 2.64 -12.51
CA PRO A 88 -8.39 1.69 -11.68
C PRO A 88 -6.89 1.92 -11.84
N ALA A 89 -6.16 1.91 -10.73
CA ALA A 89 -4.71 1.96 -10.74
C ALA A 89 -4.14 0.67 -11.35
N ARG A 90 -3.20 0.81 -12.28
CA ARG A 90 -2.57 -0.28 -13.02
C ARG A 90 -1.06 -0.19 -12.87
N SER A 91 -0.38 -1.31 -12.92
CA SER A 91 1.09 -1.36 -12.93
C SER A 91 1.69 -1.14 -14.32
N ASP A 92 0.88 -1.29 -15.37
CA ASP A 92 1.30 -1.17 -16.77
C ASP A 92 0.15 -0.68 -17.67
N ALA A 93 0.44 -0.43 -18.93
CA ALA A 93 -0.53 0.00 -19.92
C ALA A 93 -1.57 -1.08 -20.28
N SER A 94 -1.28 -2.36 -20.03
CA SER A 94 -2.07 -3.47 -20.58
C SER A 94 -3.24 -3.90 -19.71
N SER A 95 -3.21 -3.83 -18.39
CA SER A 95 -4.35 -4.07 -17.50
C SER A 95 -4.07 -4.80 -16.18
N THR A 96 -2.83 -4.89 -15.74
CA THR A 96 -2.50 -5.45 -14.43
C THR A 96 -2.91 -4.48 -13.33
N PHE A 97 -4.04 -4.76 -12.69
CA PHE A 97 -4.60 -3.89 -11.67
C PHE A 97 -3.85 -4.03 -10.34
N ILE A 98 -3.71 -2.90 -9.65
CA ILE A 98 -3.12 -2.83 -8.32
C ILE A 98 -4.24 -2.90 -7.28
N TYR A 99 -4.03 -3.75 -6.27
CA TYR A 99 -4.99 -3.98 -5.20
C TYR A 99 -4.35 -3.81 -3.82
N ASN A 100 -5.20 -3.61 -2.83
CA ASN A 100 -4.88 -3.74 -1.40
C ASN A 100 -3.92 -2.68 -0.85
N ALA A 101 -4.02 -1.43 -1.29
CA ALA A 101 -3.37 -0.32 -0.59
C ALA A 101 -4.35 0.37 0.36
N THR A 102 -3.97 0.48 1.63
CA THR A 102 -4.74 1.18 2.65
C THR A 102 -4.30 2.63 2.80
N ASP A 103 -3.02 2.89 2.67
CA ASP A 103 -2.42 4.23 2.70
C ASP A 103 -1.21 4.29 1.77
N ILE A 104 -0.77 5.51 1.47
CA ILE A 104 0.42 5.77 0.67
C ILE A 104 1.32 6.68 1.49
N LEU A 105 2.51 6.18 1.76
CA LEU A 105 3.48 6.87 2.60
C LEU A 105 4.22 7.93 1.80
N THR A 106 4.80 7.52 0.68
CA THR A 106 5.56 8.37 -0.22
C THR A 106 5.23 8.00 -1.66
N THR A 107 5.35 8.96 -2.56
CA THR A 107 5.22 8.70 -4.00
C THR A 107 6.14 9.64 -4.77
N SER A 108 6.63 9.17 -5.90
CA SER A 108 7.39 9.94 -6.87
C SER A 108 6.78 9.79 -8.25
N TYR A 109 6.87 10.82 -9.04
CA TYR A 109 6.58 10.78 -10.47
C TYR A 109 7.87 10.45 -11.22
N ARG A 110 7.83 9.43 -12.06
CA ARG A 110 8.94 9.04 -12.91
C ARG A 110 8.65 9.45 -14.34
N SER A 111 9.56 10.23 -14.93
CA SER A 111 9.57 10.53 -16.36
C SER A 111 10.62 9.68 -17.05
N ASP A 112 10.42 9.44 -18.33
CA ASP A 112 11.35 8.74 -19.23
C ASP A 112 11.82 7.37 -18.69
N ASP A 113 10.86 6.59 -18.15
CA ASP A 113 11.12 5.28 -17.57
C ASP A 113 11.84 4.35 -18.55
N GLY A 114 12.93 3.74 -18.08
CA GLY A 114 13.75 2.83 -18.88
C GLY A 114 14.74 3.50 -19.84
N THR A 115 14.88 4.82 -19.80
CA THR A 115 15.88 5.57 -20.59
C THR A 115 17.03 6.06 -19.72
N THR A 116 18.10 6.60 -20.36
CA THR A 116 19.24 7.20 -19.66
C THR A 116 18.88 8.53 -18.99
N ASP A 117 17.80 9.17 -19.42
CA ASP A 117 17.34 10.47 -18.95
C ASP A 117 16.23 10.35 -17.90
N GLN A 118 16.02 9.14 -17.38
CA GLN A 118 15.03 8.87 -16.33
C GLN A 118 15.21 9.79 -15.13
N SER A 119 14.11 10.40 -14.70
CA SER A 119 14.09 11.33 -13.56
C SER A 119 12.93 11.02 -12.62
N ASP A 120 13.21 10.99 -11.32
CA ASP A 120 12.22 10.77 -10.27
C ASP A 120 11.97 12.07 -9.48
N ILE A 121 10.76 12.57 -9.52
CA ILE A 121 10.32 13.77 -8.80
C ILE A 121 9.43 13.36 -7.64
N ILE A 122 9.84 13.67 -6.40
CA ILE A 122 9.05 13.36 -5.20
C ILE A 122 7.82 14.27 -5.16
N LEU A 123 6.64 13.68 -4.99
CA LEU A 123 5.40 14.41 -4.85
C LEU A 123 5.11 14.74 -3.38
N THR A 124 4.59 15.94 -3.13
CA THR A 124 4.18 16.35 -1.79
C THR A 124 2.77 15.90 -1.49
N LYS A 125 2.59 15.20 -0.37
CA LYS A 125 1.25 14.82 0.12
C LYS A 125 0.53 16.04 0.67
N ILE A 126 -0.66 16.32 0.17
CA ILE A 126 -1.52 17.42 0.63
C ILE A 126 -2.81 16.90 1.24
N ASP A 127 -3.44 17.71 2.05
CA ASP A 127 -4.71 17.42 2.68
C ASP A 127 -5.91 17.85 1.79
N ARG A 128 -7.11 17.49 2.24
CA ARG A 128 -8.34 17.82 1.52
C ARG A 128 -8.57 19.33 1.40
N SER A 129 -8.25 20.09 2.42
CA SER A 129 -8.48 21.54 2.45
C SER A 129 -7.55 22.25 1.48
N THR A 130 -6.29 21.86 1.46
CA THR A 130 -5.29 22.35 0.51
C THR A 130 -5.69 22.01 -0.92
N TYR A 131 -6.09 20.75 -1.19
CA TYR A 131 -6.55 20.38 -2.51
C TYR A 131 -7.79 21.15 -2.96
N ALA A 132 -8.74 21.41 -2.04
CA ALA A 132 -9.93 22.18 -2.35
C ALA A 132 -9.61 23.63 -2.73
N ALA A 133 -8.57 24.23 -2.12
CA ALA A 133 -8.14 25.60 -2.37
C ALA A 133 -7.39 25.79 -3.70
N LEU A 134 -6.94 24.71 -4.34
CA LEU A 134 -6.27 24.79 -5.65
C LEU A 134 -7.23 25.30 -6.74
N THR A 135 -6.78 26.29 -7.49
CA THR A 135 -7.66 27.04 -8.43
C THR A 135 -7.90 26.31 -9.74
N ASN A 136 -6.90 25.71 -10.34
CA ASN A 136 -7.02 25.02 -11.64
C ASN A 136 -6.60 23.54 -11.51
N LYS A 137 -7.60 22.68 -11.31
CA LYS A 137 -7.37 21.24 -11.10
C LYS A 137 -7.16 20.43 -12.39
N GLU A 138 -7.47 21.05 -13.53
CA GLU A 138 -7.36 20.43 -14.85
C GLU A 138 -6.09 20.87 -15.60
N SER A 139 -5.27 21.73 -14.99
CA SER A 139 -3.98 22.12 -15.55
C SER A 139 -3.11 20.90 -15.79
N GLN A 140 -2.60 20.76 -17.02
CA GLN A 140 -1.75 19.62 -17.41
C GLN A 140 -0.28 19.97 -17.31
N GLY A 141 0.52 19.00 -16.89
CA GLY A 141 1.97 19.13 -16.75
C GLY A 141 2.55 18.02 -15.90
N VAL A 142 3.71 18.29 -15.30
CA VAL A 142 4.37 17.36 -14.38
C VAL A 142 3.70 17.44 -13.02
N PRO A 143 3.19 16.34 -12.47
CA PRO A 143 2.60 16.30 -11.13
C PRO A 143 3.61 16.73 -10.07
N SER A 144 3.18 17.52 -9.10
CA SER A 144 4.02 17.98 -7.97
C SER A 144 3.45 17.62 -6.60
N GLN A 145 2.15 17.42 -6.55
CA GLN A 145 1.43 17.14 -5.31
C GLN A 145 0.45 15.97 -5.52
N PHE A 146 0.09 15.32 -4.42
CA PHE A 146 -0.94 14.30 -4.43
C PHE A 146 -1.79 14.34 -3.17
N TRP A 147 -3.05 13.96 -3.33
CA TRP A 147 -4.03 13.84 -2.27
C TRP A 147 -4.62 12.44 -2.23
N ILE A 148 -4.89 11.93 -1.02
CA ILE A 148 -5.42 10.58 -0.81
C ILE A 148 -6.79 10.66 -0.17
N GLN A 149 -7.73 9.93 -0.77
CA GLN A 149 -9.05 9.65 -0.19
C GLN A 149 -9.16 8.17 0.13
N ARG A 150 -9.55 7.86 1.37
CA ARG A 150 -9.77 6.48 1.82
C ARG A 150 -11.26 6.20 1.87
N PHE A 151 -11.70 5.26 1.05
CA PHE A 151 -13.06 4.75 1.05
C PHE A 151 -13.09 3.32 1.62
N ILE A 152 -14.29 2.80 1.91
CA ILE A 152 -14.45 1.44 2.44
C ILE A 152 -13.85 0.39 1.48
N ASN A 153 -14.05 0.55 0.18
CA ASN A 153 -13.69 -0.44 -0.85
C ASN A 153 -12.44 -0.09 -1.65
N LYS A 154 -11.98 1.16 -1.59
CA LYS A 154 -10.85 1.65 -2.40
C LYS A 154 -10.10 2.77 -1.71
N THR A 155 -8.87 2.99 -2.12
CA THR A 155 -8.08 4.18 -1.84
C THR A 155 -7.89 4.93 -3.14
N THR A 156 -8.27 6.20 -3.20
CA THR A 156 -8.15 7.04 -4.38
C THR A 156 -6.98 7.99 -4.21
N ILE A 157 -6.10 8.00 -5.19
CA ILE A 157 -5.00 8.96 -5.33
C ILE A 157 -5.42 10.00 -6.35
N THR A 158 -5.33 11.26 -6.00
CA THR A 158 -5.53 12.36 -6.95
C THR A 158 -4.25 13.16 -7.04
N THR A 159 -3.69 13.27 -8.23
CA THR A 159 -2.49 14.07 -8.50
C THR A 159 -2.84 15.51 -8.85
N TYR A 160 -1.97 16.42 -8.52
CA TYR A 160 -1.97 17.82 -8.95
C TYR A 160 -0.52 18.21 -9.31
N ILE A 161 -0.28 18.66 -10.45
CA ILE A 161 -1.03 18.94 -11.70
C ILE A 161 -1.43 17.61 -12.36
N THR A 162 -2.45 17.68 -13.24
CA THR A 162 -2.85 16.51 -14.05
C THR A 162 -1.70 16.13 -14.99
N PRO A 163 -1.31 14.84 -15.06
CA PRO A 163 -0.25 14.41 -15.95
C PRO A 163 -0.52 14.81 -17.40
N GLY A 164 0.43 15.52 -18.02
CA GLY A 164 0.38 15.86 -19.42
C GLY A 164 0.95 14.75 -20.31
N SER A 165 0.85 14.89 -21.64
CA SER A 165 1.64 14.12 -22.57
C SER A 165 3.09 14.62 -22.54
N SER A 166 4.02 13.77 -22.14
CA SER A 166 5.46 13.99 -22.37
C SER A 166 5.81 13.59 -23.79
#